data_1fc716618f743c7c5ceca70b8e4406af
#
_entry.id   1fc716618f743c7c5ceca70b8e4406af
#
_cell.length_a   1.000
_cell.length_b   1.000
_cell.length_c   1.000
_cell.angle_alpha   90.00
_cell.angle_beta   90.00
_cell.angle_gamma   90.00
#
_symmetry.space_group_name_H-M   'P 1'
#
loop_
_entity.id
_entity.type
_entity.pdbx_description
1 polymer ?
#
loop_
_entity_poly.entity_id
_entity_poly.type
_entity_poly.pdbx_seq_one_letter_code
_entity_poly.pdbx_strand_id
1 'polypeptide(L)'
;GGAGFTTGRKWTLCRQAPVTEGGTRVVVCNADEGEPGTFKDRVLLTRQANAVFEGMTVAARLLGARQGLVYLRGEYRYLLGHLESVLANRRAGNLLGARILGTDGFDFDITIHVGAGAYVCGEESALIESLEGKRGTPRIRPPFPVESGYRGQPTIVNNVETFCAAAHVALRGGAWWAAMGTPQSSGTKLHSVSGDCERPGIYEYPFGVTIEQILHDCGAHDTQAVQVGGPSGVCLAAHEFGRRVGFEDVPTAGAFMVFNQSRDMFEVARSFSHFFAHESCGFCTPCRVGTELVARRMDKLAAGFGSLFDETELRDLEALMHGTTHCGLGASATNALRDTLVRFRPAYEKRLQEPGFVAAFDLDAELASARRVTGRDDALAHLERRG
;
A
#
# COMPACT_ATOMS: atom_id res chain seq x y z
N GLY A 1 -4.01 12.54 -3.34
CA GLY A 1 -3.93 11.10 -3.55
C GLY A 1 -3.13 10.42 -2.44
N GLY A 2 -3.25 9.08 -2.33
CA GLY A 2 -2.66 8.32 -1.23
C GLY A 2 -1.16 8.50 -1.03
N ALA A 3 -0.41 8.72 -2.10
CA ALA A 3 1.04 8.96 -2.06
C ALA A 3 1.44 10.45 -1.84
N GLY A 4 0.49 11.33 -1.51
CA GLY A 4 0.76 12.74 -1.26
C GLY A 4 0.98 13.62 -2.49
N PHE A 5 1.02 13.07 -3.70
CA PHE A 5 1.11 13.87 -4.91
C PHE A 5 -0.23 14.56 -5.21
N THR A 6 -0.22 15.88 -5.34
CA THR A 6 -1.45 16.68 -5.50
C THR A 6 -2.19 16.33 -6.80
N THR A 7 -3.48 16.02 -6.68
CA THR A 7 -4.34 15.60 -7.81
C THR A 7 -4.39 16.65 -8.92
N GLY A 8 -4.56 17.92 -8.57
CA GLY A 8 -4.58 19.01 -9.53
C GLY A 8 -3.29 19.12 -10.35
N ARG A 9 -2.12 18.98 -9.71
CA ARG A 9 -0.82 18.97 -10.40
C ARG A 9 -0.72 17.76 -11.34
N LYS A 10 -1.12 16.57 -10.89
CA LYS A 10 -1.12 15.35 -11.70
C LYS A 10 -1.97 15.52 -12.96
N TRP A 11 -3.17 16.06 -12.82
CA TRP A 11 -4.08 16.29 -13.94
C TRP A 11 -3.55 17.38 -14.89
N THR A 12 -2.95 18.45 -14.37
CA THR A 12 -2.32 19.48 -15.18
C THR A 12 -1.19 18.92 -16.06
N LEU A 13 -0.28 18.10 -15.45
CA LEU A 13 0.80 17.44 -16.19
C LEU A 13 0.25 16.54 -17.33
N CYS A 14 -0.75 15.72 -17.02
CA CYS A 14 -1.36 14.86 -18.04
C CYS A 14 -2.05 15.65 -19.14
N ARG A 15 -2.72 16.77 -18.80
CA ARG A 15 -3.37 17.65 -19.80
C ARG A 15 -2.37 18.30 -20.72
N GLN A 16 -1.18 18.64 -20.23
CA GLN A 16 -0.12 19.29 -21.02
C GLN A 16 0.69 18.30 -21.85
N ALA A 17 0.68 17.01 -21.49
CA ALA A 17 1.42 16.00 -22.23
C ALA A 17 0.86 15.84 -23.66
N PRO A 18 1.75 15.70 -24.67
CA PRO A 18 1.33 15.48 -26.05
C PRO A 18 0.58 14.14 -26.20
N VAL A 19 -0.46 14.16 -27.01
CA VAL A 19 -1.20 12.94 -27.41
C VAL A 19 -0.69 12.50 -28.77
N THR A 20 -0.43 11.20 -28.93
CA THR A 20 -0.03 10.65 -30.24
C THR A 20 -1.16 10.79 -31.26
N GLU A 21 -0.83 10.79 -32.55
CA GLU A 21 -1.84 10.89 -33.62
C GLU A 21 -2.91 9.80 -33.49
N GLY A 22 -4.18 10.20 -33.51
CA GLY A 22 -5.33 9.30 -33.29
C GLY A 22 -5.52 8.81 -31.87
N GLY A 23 -4.65 9.20 -30.94
CA GLY A 23 -4.71 8.82 -29.53
C GLY A 23 -5.67 9.66 -28.68
N THR A 24 -5.77 9.32 -27.40
CA THR A 24 -6.57 10.05 -26.41
C THR A 24 -5.91 9.94 -25.03
N ARG A 25 -6.17 10.90 -24.17
CA ARG A 25 -5.83 10.73 -22.74
C ARG A 25 -6.73 9.72 -22.09
N VAL A 26 -6.21 9.03 -21.07
CA VAL A 26 -6.93 7.94 -20.38
C VAL A 26 -7.07 8.26 -18.90
N VAL A 27 -8.27 7.97 -18.36
CA VAL A 27 -8.59 8.10 -16.94
C VAL A 27 -8.68 6.72 -16.32
N VAL A 28 -7.83 6.42 -15.35
CA VAL A 28 -7.82 5.12 -14.66
C VAL A 28 -8.17 5.29 -13.18
N CYS A 29 -9.21 4.60 -12.76
CA CYS A 29 -9.56 4.45 -11.35
C CYS A 29 -8.83 3.24 -10.78
N ASN A 30 -7.91 3.48 -9.86
CA ASN A 30 -7.26 2.44 -9.08
C ASN A 30 -8.19 1.99 -7.95
N ALA A 31 -8.82 0.84 -8.16
CA ALA A 31 -9.66 0.14 -7.20
C ALA A 31 -9.00 -1.18 -6.74
N ASP A 32 -7.66 -1.24 -6.80
CA ASP A 32 -6.84 -2.34 -6.28
C ASP A 32 -6.45 -2.04 -4.82
N GLU A 33 -7.42 -2.18 -3.93
CA GLU A 33 -7.27 -1.95 -2.48
C GLU A 33 -6.58 -3.13 -1.81
N GLY A 34 -5.27 -3.29 -2.07
CA GLY A 34 -4.48 -4.44 -1.63
C GLY A 34 -3.78 -4.26 -0.29
N GLU A 35 -3.69 -3.05 0.26
CA GLU A 35 -3.03 -2.79 1.54
C GLU A 35 -3.78 -3.45 2.69
N PRO A 36 -3.16 -4.36 3.49
CA PRO A 36 -3.82 -4.97 4.64
C PRO A 36 -4.39 -3.94 5.62
N GLY A 37 -5.59 -4.20 6.11
CA GLY A 37 -6.33 -3.29 6.99
C GLY A 37 -7.06 -2.16 6.27
N THR A 38 -7.01 -2.09 4.93
CA THR A 38 -7.75 -1.10 4.13
C THR A 38 -9.00 -1.71 3.52
N PHE A 39 -10.16 -1.05 3.70
CA PHE A 39 -11.45 -1.51 3.16
C PHE A 39 -12.43 -0.35 2.85
N LYS A 40 -11.91 0.88 2.72
CA LYS A 40 -12.70 2.08 2.42
C LYS A 40 -13.22 2.12 0.98
N ASP A 41 -12.41 1.65 0.02
CA ASP A 41 -12.74 1.74 -1.40
C ASP A 41 -13.90 0.81 -1.77
N ARG A 42 -13.97 -0.41 -1.20
CA ARG A 42 -15.14 -1.29 -1.41
C ARG A 42 -16.43 -0.68 -0.86
N VAL A 43 -16.36 0.10 0.24
CA VAL A 43 -17.53 0.79 0.80
C VAL A 43 -17.98 1.93 -0.13
N LEU A 44 -17.01 2.71 -0.64
CA LEU A 44 -17.31 3.75 -1.63
C LEU A 44 -17.90 3.16 -2.91
N LEU A 45 -17.32 2.08 -3.44
CA LEU A 45 -17.82 1.40 -4.64
C LEU A 45 -19.22 0.80 -4.41
N THR A 46 -19.54 0.36 -3.19
CA THR A 46 -20.87 -0.16 -2.87
C THR A 46 -21.90 0.96 -2.72
N ARG A 47 -21.55 2.05 -2.03
CA ARG A 47 -22.52 3.07 -1.60
C ARG A 47 -22.47 4.35 -2.42
N GLN A 48 -21.33 4.67 -3.05
CA GLN A 48 -21.05 5.94 -3.73
C GLN A 48 -20.49 5.74 -5.14
N ALA A 49 -20.76 4.61 -5.80
CA ALA A 49 -20.25 4.32 -7.14
C ALA A 49 -20.57 5.44 -8.15
N ASN A 50 -21.77 6.05 -8.04
CA ASN A 50 -22.12 7.20 -8.87
C ASN A 50 -21.19 8.39 -8.68
N ALA A 51 -20.80 8.73 -7.46
CA ALA A 51 -19.88 9.83 -7.18
C ALA A 51 -18.47 9.51 -7.68
N VAL A 52 -18.02 8.25 -7.59
CA VAL A 52 -16.73 7.81 -8.14
C VAL A 52 -16.71 7.99 -9.66
N PHE A 53 -17.73 7.49 -10.36
CA PHE A 53 -17.84 7.61 -11.83
C PHE A 53 -18.07 9.05 -12.28
N GLU A 54 -18.76 9.86 -11.47
CA GLU A 54 -18.87 11.30 -11.70
C GLU A 54 -17.50 11.97 -11.65
N GLY A 55 -16.69 11.68 -10.63
CA GLY A 55 -15.34 12.20 -10.52
C GLY A 55 -14.43 11.79 -11.69
N MET A 56 -14.58 10.56 -12.21
CA MET A 56 -13.90 10.14 -13.43
C MET A 56 -14.38 10.94 -14.66
N THR A 57 -15.67 11.21 -14.75
CA THR A 57 -16.26 12.02 -15.84
C THR A 57 -15.78 13.48 -15.78
N VAL A 58 -15.71 14.07 -14.58
CA VAL A 58 -15.11 15.39 -14.33
C VAL A 58 -13.64 15.43 -14.78
N ALA A 59 -12.86 14.43 -14.40
CA ALA A 59 -11.46 14.33 -14.85
C ALA A 59 -11.37 14.22 -16.37
N ALA A 60 -12.20 13.40 -16.99
CA ALA A 60 -12.23 13.23 -18.44
C ALA A 60 -12.54 14.56 -19.15
N ARG A 61 -13.50 15.33 -18.65
CA ARG A 61 -13.84 16.65 -19.19
C ARG A 61 -12.67 17.64 -19.14
N LEU A 62 -11.97 17.65 -17.99
CA LEU A 62 -10.82 18.54 -17.78
C LEU A 62 -9.60 18.17 -18.64
N LEU A 63 -9.40 16.88 -18.87
CA LEU A 63 -8.27 16.34 -19.63
C LEU A 63 -8.53 16.24 -21.12
N GLY A 64 -9.78 16.26 -21.57
CA GLY A 64 -10.16 15.88 -22.92
C GLY A 64 -9.96 14.38 -23.17
N ALA A 65 -10.16 13.55 -22.13
CA ALA A 65 -10.07 12.10 -22.24
C ALA A 65 -11.38 11.50 -22.77
N ARG A 66 -11.26 10.40 -23.53
CA ARG A 66 -12.42 9.68 -24.06
C ARG A 66 -12.61 8.29 -23.46
N GLN A 67 -11.59 7.77 -22.77
CA GLN A 67 -11.59 6.43 -22.20
C GLN A 67 -11.36 6.48 -20.70
N GLY A 68 -12.23 5.79 -19.96
CA GLY A 68 -12.12 5.50 -18.54
C GLY A 68 -11.96 4.00 -18.29
N LEU A 69 -11.09 3.63 -17.36
CA LEU A 69 -10.89 2.26 -16.92
C LEU A 69 -10.98 2.20 -15.39
N VAL A 70 -11.74 1.25 -14.88
CA VAL A 70 -11.71 0.90 -13.45
C VAL A 70 -10.92 -0.38 -13.30
N TYR A 71 -9.81 -0.34 -12.60
CA TYR A 71 -9.06 -1.55 -12.24
C TYR A 71 -9.57 -2.04 -10.88
N LEU A 72 -10.46 -3.01 -10.92
CA LEU A 72 -11.12 -3.59 -9.75
C LEU A 72 -10.31 -4.77 -9.22
N ARG A 73 -9.94 -4.75 -7.94
CA ARG A 73 -9.28 -5.87 -7.27
C ARG A 73 -10.05 -7.19 -7.46
N GLY A 74 -9.33 -8.29 -7.69
CA GLY A 74 -9.94 -9.61 -7.94
C GLY A 74 -10.89 -10.08 -6.85
N GLU A 75 -10.57 -9.81 -5.58
CA GLU A 75 -11.39 -10.15 -4.42
C GLU A 75 -12.70 -9.35 -4.34
N TYR A 76 -12.79 -8.23 -5.09
CA TYR A 76 -14.01 -7.39 -5.16
C TYR A 76 -14.90 -7.74 -6.36
N ARG A 77 -14.64 -8.85 -7.03
CA ARG A 77 -15.46 -9.32 -8.18
C ARG A 77 -16.96 -9.40 -7.87
N TYR A 78 -17.32 -9.62 -6.62
CA TYR A 78 -18.72 -9.62 -6.19
C TYR A 78 -19.43 -8.26 -6.39
N LEU A 79 -18.70 -7.15 -6.52
CA LEU A 79 -19.24 -5.82 -6.82
C LEU A 79 -19.50 -5.60 -8.32
N LEU A 80 -18.98 -6.45 -9.20
CA LEU A 80 -18.98 -6.21 -10.66
C LEU A 80 -20.40 -5.95 -11.19
N GLY A 81 -21.37 -6.80 -10.87
CA GLY A 81 -22.74 -6.64 -11.34
C GLY A 81 -23.41 -5.35 -10.86
N HIS A 82 -23.12 -4.92 -9.61
CA HIS A 82 -23.57 -3.64 -9.08
C HIS A 82 -22.96 -2.47 -9.86
N LEU A 83 -21.65 -2.47 -10.05
CA LEU A 83 -20.94 -1.39 -10.74
C LEU A 83 -21.34 -1.29 -12.22
N GLU A 84 -21.52 -2.42 -12.90
CA GLU A 84 -22.02 -2.45 -14.29
C GLU A 84 -23.44 -1.89 -14.39
N SER A 85 -24.31 -2.20 -13.43
CA SER A 85 -25.67 -1.63 -13.35
C SER A 85 -25.61 -0.10 -13.20
N VAL A 86 -24.74 0.42 -12.35
CA VAL A 86 -24.56 1.87 -12.17
C VAL A 86 -24.05 2.51 -13.48
N LEU A 87 -23.09 1.89 -14.16
CA LEU A 87 -22.60 2.37 -15.48
C LEU A 87 -23.71 2.35 -16.54
N ALA A 88 -24.52 1.29 -16.58
CA ALA A 88 -25.66 1.21 -17.51
C ALA A 88 -26.68 2.34 -17.27
N ASN A 89 -27.01 2.62 -16.01
CA ASN A 89 -27.88 3.72 -15.64
C ASN A 89 -27.30 5.09 -16.04
N ARG A 90 -26.00 5.29 -15.87
CA ARG A 90 -25.33 6.52 -16.30
C ARG A 90 -25.35 6.70 -17.81
N ARG A 91 -25.16 5.60 -18.59
CA ARG A 91 -25.30 5.64 -20.07
C ARG A 91 -26.73 5.97 -20.48
N ALA A 92 -27.73 5.34 -19.86
CA ALA A 92 -29.14 5.63 -20.13
C ALA A 92 -29.52 7.08 -19.80
N GLY A 93 -28.89 7.68 -18.76
CA GLY A 93 -29.05 9.08 -18.40
C GLY A 93 -28.21 10.06 -19.20
N ASN A 94 -27.52 9.63 -20.26
CA ASN A 94 -26.58 10.43 -21.07
C ASN A 94 -25.45 11.10 -20.23
N LEU A 95 -25.01 10.43 -19.17
CA LEU A 95 -23.88 10.83 -18.32
C LEU A 95 -22.58 10.10 -18.68
N LEU A 96 -22.64 9.15 -19.61
CA LEU A 96 -21.54 8.42 -20.24
C LEU A 96 -21.92 8.11 -21.70
N GLY A 97 -20.91 7.87 -22.53
CA GLY A 97 -21.07 7.60 -23.96
C GLY A 97 -20.75 8.81 -24.83
N ALA A 98 -21.48 8.98 -25.93
CA ALA A 98 -21.30 10.08 -26.87
C ALA A 98 -22.10 11.32 -26.45
N ARG A 99 -21.53 12.51 -26.71
CA ARG A 99 -22.20 13.81 -26.50
C ARG A 99 -22.85 13.93 -25.10
N ILE A 100 -22.06 13.68 -24.08
CA ILE A 100 -22.53 13.70 -22.69
C ILE A 100 -23.26 15.02 -22.39
N LEU A 101 -24.48 14.94 -21.83
CA LEU A 101 -25.38 16.06 -21.55
C LEU A 101 -25.64 16.95 -22.80
N GLY A 102 -25.59 16.38 -23.99
CA GLY A 102 -25.78 17.12 -25.26
C GLY A 102 -24.56 17.95 -25.68
N THR A 103 -23.43 17.85 -24.99
CA THR A 103 -22.22 18.64 -25.28
C THR A 103 -21.44 18.03 -26.44
N ASP A 104 -21.36 18.74 -27.58
CA ASP A 104 -20.57 18.29 -28.72
C ASP A 104 -19.09 18.12 -28.39
N GLY A 105 -18.52 17.01 -28.85
CA GLY A 105 -17.10 16.69 -28.62
C GLY A 105 -16.77 16.21 -27.21
N PHE A 106 -17.77 16.03 -26.34
CA PHE A 106 -17.57 15.41 -25.04
C PHE A 106 -18.10 13.96 -25.04
N ASP A 107 -17.23 13.06 -25.48
CA ASP A 107 -17.46 11.62 -25.49
C ASP A 107 -16.56 10.99 -24.44
N PHE A 108 -17.12 10.20 -23.54
CA PHE A 108 -16.36 9.47 -22.52
C PHE A 108 -17.15 8.27 -22.04
N ASP A 109 -16.51 7.11 -22.01
CA ASP A 109 -17.12 5.91 -21.43
C ASP A 109 -16.15 5.18 -20.52
N ILE A 110 -16.70 4.39 -19.57
CA ILE A 110 -15.97 3.68 -18.53
C ILE A 110 -16.18 2.18 -18.72
N THR A 111 -15.09 1.43 -18.67
CA THR A 111 -15.09 -0.04 -18.62
C THR A 111 -14.41 -0.53 -17.34
N ILE A 112 -14.83 -1.71 -16.85
CA ILE A 112 -14.27 -2.32 -15.65
C ILE A 112 -13.35 -3.47 -16.07
N HIS A 113 -12.12 -3.45 -15.55
CA HIS A 113 -11.16 -4.54 -15.65
C HIS A 113 -11.00 -5.17 -14.27
N VAL A 114 -11.14 -6.49 -14.18
CA VAL A 114 -10.96 -7.22 -12.92
C VAL A 114 -9.55 -7.76 -12.86
N GLY A 115 -8.79 -7.32 -11.87
CA GLY A 115 -7.43 -7.80 -11.59
C GLY A 115 -7.39 -9.21 -11.00
N ALA A 116 -6.20 -9.71 -10.76
CA ALA A 116 -5.95 -11.04 -10.19
C ALA A 116 -5.58 -11.04 -8.69
N GLY A 117 -5.70 -9.90 -8.00
CA GLY A 117 -5.45 -9.78 -6.56
C GLY A 117 -3.99 -9.55 -6.16
N ALA A 118 -3.08 -9.24 -7.09
CA ALA A 118 -1.69 -8.94 -6.78
C ALA A 118 -1.54 -7.53 -6.18
N TYR A 119 -1.01 -7.42 -4.97
CA TYR A 119 -0.80 -6.15 -4.26
C TYR A 119 0.01 -5.13 -5.08
N VAL A 120 1.03 -5.60 -5.82
CA VAL A 120 1.87 -4.71 -6.66
C VAL A 120 1.06 -3.96 -7.71
N CYS A 121 -0.09 -4.48 -8.15
CA CYS A 121 -0.96 -3.81 -9.13
C CYS A 121 -1.67 -2.56 -8.55
N GLY A 122 -1.54 -2.28 -7.26
CA GLY A 122 -1.86 -0.99 -6.66
C GLY A 122 -0.87 0.13 -7.05
N GLU A 123 0.35 -0.21 -7.48
CA GLU A 123 1.30 0.75 -8.05
C GLU A 123 0.88 1.12 -9.48
N GLU A 124 0.83 2.42 -9.80
CA GLU A 124 0.19 2.93 -11.01
C GLU A 124 0.73 2.34 -12.32
N SER A 125 2.04 2.11 -12.42
CA SER A 125 2.64 1.56 -13.64
C SER A 125 2.49 0.04 -13.74
N ALA A 126 2.52 -0.69 -12.64
CA ALA A 126 2.21 -2.11 -12.59
C ALA A 126 0.74 -2.38 -12.92
N LEU A 127 -0.16 -1.52 -12.45
CA LEU A 127 -1.58 -1.54 -12.82
C LEU A 127 -1.76 -1.38 -14.34
N ILE A 128 -1.05 -0.43 -14.96
CA ILE A 128 -1.09 -0.21 -16.41
C ILE A 128 -0.55 -1.42 -17.16
N GLU A 129 0.56 -2.03 -16.73
CA GLU A 129 1.07 -3.26 -17.34
C GLU A 129 0.03 -4.39 -17.29
N SER A 130 -0.66 -4.55 -16.16
CA SER A 130 -1.75 -5.51 -16.01
C SER A 130 -2.93 -5.21 -16.93
N LEU A 131 -3.35 -3.94 -17.07
CA LEU A 131 -4.39 -3.52 -18.02
C LEU A 131 -4.02 -3.83 -19.47
N GLU A 132 -2.74 -3.83 -19.81
CA GLU A 132 -2.21 -4.18 -21.12
C GLU A 132 -2.05 -5.70 -21.33
N GLY A 133 -2.46 -6.53 -20.37
CA GLY A 133 -2.35 -7.98 -20.42
C GLY A 133 -0.94 -8.52 -20.21
N LYS A 134 -0.06 -7.70 -19.65
CA LYS A 134 1.32 -8.04 -19.29
C LYS A 134 1.41 -8.40 -17.81
N ARG A 135 2.58 -8.91 -17.41
CA ARG A 135 2.88 -9.11 -15.98
C ARG A 135 2.83 -7.77 -15.25
N GLY A 136 2.12 -7.71 -14.11
CA GLY A 136 2.03 -6.52 -13.27
C GLY A 136 3.35 -6.21 -12.57
N THR A 137 4.28 -5.60 -13.28
CA THR A 137 5.55 -5.13 -12.74
C THR A 137 5.70 -3.64 -12.97
N PRO A 138 6.22 -2.87 -11.98
CA PRO A 138 6.41 -1.45 -12.13
C PRO A 138 7.35 -1.09 -13.28
N ARG A 139 7.00 -0.08 -14.05
CA ARG A 139 7.84 0.47 -15.14
C ARG A 139 8.99 1.29 -14.59
N ILE A 140 10.08 1.34 -15.36
CA ILE A 140 11.16 2.30 -15.12
C ILE A 140 10.63 3.71 -15.46
N ARG A 141 10.84 4.66 -14.58
CA ARG A 141 10.40 6.06 -14.74
C ARG A 141 11.61 6.99 -14.70
N PRO A 142 11.68 8.06 -15.50
CA PRO A 142 10.76 8.50 -16.54
C PRO A 142 10.73 7.59 -17.79
N PRO A 143 9.67 7.66 -18.65
CA PRO A 143 8.52 8.54 -18.57
C PRO A 143 7.52 8.13 -17.48
N PHE A 144 6.80 9.10 -16.92
CA PHE A 144 5.73 8.85 -15.97
C PHE A 144 4.40 8.54 -16.70
N PRO A 145 3.43 7.84 -16.08
CA PRO A 145 2.14 7.54 -16.70
C PRO A 145 1.39 8.75 -17.25
N VAL A 146 1.54 9.92 -16.61
CA VAL A 146 0.95 11.19 -17.08
C VAL A 146 1.49 11.63 -18.42
N GLU A 147 2.65 11.14 -18.84
CA GLU A 147 3.31 11.40 -20.13
C GLU A 147 3.11 10.21 -21.09
N SER A 148 3.33 8.99 -20.61
CA SER A 148 3.26 7.75 -21.39
C SER A 148 2.77 6.59 -20.51
N GLY A 149 1.45 6.44 -20.39
CA GLY A 149 0.78 5.44 -19.59
C GLY A 149 0.19 4.28 -20.42
N TYR A 150 -1.14 4.10 -20.32
CA TYR A 150 -1.86 3.01 -20.98
C TYR A 150 -1.74 3.12 -22.52
N ARG A 151 -1.17 2.08 -23.14
CA ARG A 151 -0.86 2.01 -24.58
C ARG A 151 -0.06 3.21 -25.07
N GLY A 152 0.86 3.70 -24.24
CA GLY A 152 1.70 4.85 -24.57
C GLY A 152 0.99 6.20 -24.53
N GLN A 153 -0.28 6.27 -24.14
CA GLN A 153 -1.05 7.51 -24.06
C GLN A 153 -0.91 8.17 -22.68
N PRO A 154 -0.98 9.51 -22.61
CA PRO A 154 -1.01 10.20 -21.32
C PRO A 154 -2.16 9.69 -20.44
N THR A 155 -1.84 9.19 -19.25
CA THR A 155 -2.79 8.49 -18.39
C THR A 155 -2.71 9.03 -16.96
N ILE A 156 -3.87 9.39 -16.40
CA ILE A 156 -3.96 9.57 -14.93
C ILE A 156 -4.41 8.28 -14.29
N VAL A 157 -3.77 7.93 -13.16
CA VAL A 157 -4.22 6.88 -12.26
C VAL A 157 -4.51 7.50 -10.91
N ASN A 158 -5.75 7.44 -10.44
CA ASN A 158 -6.17 7.94 -9.14
C ASN A 158 -6.98 6.89 -8.40
N ASN A 159 -6.90 6.91 -7.07
CA ASN A 159 -7.67 6.01 -6.20
C ASN A 159 -9.17 6.35 -6.21
N VAL A 160 -10.00 5.37 -5.85
CA VAL A 160 -11.48 5.48 -5.73
C VAL A 160 -11.89 6.69 -4.90
N GLU A 161 -11.31 6.86 -3.71
CA GLU A 161 -11.60 7.98 -2.81
C GLU A 161 -11.28 9.33 -3.44
N THR A 162 -10.19 9.41 -4.22
CA THR A 162 -9.81 10.64 -4.93
C THR A 162 -10.85 11.05 -5.97
N PHE A 163 -11.41 10.10 -6.74
CA PHE A 163 -12.47 10.43 -7.70
C PHE A 163 -13.77 10.79 -7.00
N CYS A 164 -14.12 10.10 -5.92
CA CYS A 164 -15.29 10.47 -5.11
C CYS A 164 -15.16 11.92 -4.58
N ALA A 165 -14.01 12.27 -4.01
CA ALA A 165 -13.73 13.63 -3.57
C ALA A 165 -13.76 14.65 -4.72
N ALA A 166 -13.23 14.30 -5.91
CA ALA A 166 -13.24 15.17 -7.08
C ALA A 166 -14.66 15.54 -7.54
N ALA A 167 -15.62 14.61 -7.47
CA ALA A 167 -17.02 14.91 -7.75
C ALA A 167 -17.61 15.93 -6.76
N HIS A 168 -17.32 15.76 -5.47
CA HIS A 168 -17.77 16.71 -4.44
C HIS A 168 -17.10 18.09 -4.59
N VAL A 169 -15.81 18.12 -4.93
CA VAL A 169 -15.08 19.37 -5.19
C VAL A 169 -15.65 20.08 -6.42
N ALA A 170 -15.99 19.36 -7.49
CA ALA A 170 -16.63 19.94 -8.68
C ALA A 170 -17.98 20.55 -8.36
N LEU A 171 -18.75 19.94 -7.49
CA LEU A 171 -20.08 20.42 -7.08
C LEU A 171 -20.03 21.60 -6.11
N ARG A 172 -19.13 21.56 -5.12
CA ARG A 172 -19.10 22.50 -3.98
C ARG A 172 -18.03 23.58 -4.08
N GLY A 173 -17.08 23.40 -5.00
CA GLY A 173 -15.95 24.31 -5.22
C GLY A 173 -14.71 23.99 -4.40
N GLY A 174 -13.56 24.42 -4.92
CA GLY A 174 -12.25 24.17 -4.27
C GLY A 174 -12.10 24.87 -2.91
N ALA A 175 -12.71 26.05 -2.72
CA ALA A 175 -12.68 26.75 -1.47
C ALA A 175 -13.35 25.97 -0.33
N TRP A 176 -14.46 25.29 -0.62
CA TRP A 176 -15.12 24.40 0.34
C TRP A 176 -14.19 23.29 0.83
N TRP A 177 -13.47 22.66 -0.10
CA TRP A 177 -12.52 21.60 0.24
C TRP A 177 -11.32 22.12 1.03
N ALA A 178 -10.78 23.25 0.62
CA ALA A 178 -9.63 23.88 1.26
C ALA A 178 -9.92 24.42 2.67
N ALA A 179 -11.20 24.64 3.01
CA ALA A 179 -11.61 25.05 4.37
C ALA A 179 -11.56 23.91 5.39
N MET A 180 -11.38 22.67 4.95
CA MET A 180 -11.23 21.48 5.81
C MET A 180 -9.78 21.02 5.83
N GLY A 181 -9.35 20.45 6.95
CA GLY A 181 -8.00 19.92 7.11
C GLY A 181 -6.98 20.93 7.59
N THR A 182 -5.73 20.74 7.18
CA THR A 182 -4.61 21.62 7.52
C THR A 182 -4.15 22.45 6.30
N PRO A 183 -3.31 23.48 6.47
CA PRO A 183 -2.75 24.22 5.34
C PRO A 183 -1.96 23.35 4.34
N GLN A 184 -1.30 22.29 4.80
CA GLN A 184 -0.52 21.37 3.97
C GLN A 184 -1.34 20.17 3.47
N SER A 185 -2.38 19.78 4.24
CA SER A 185 -3.24 18.61 3.95
C SER A 185 -4.69 19.02 4.00
N SER A 186 -5.22 19.57 2.90
CA SER A 186 -6.60 20.03 2.82
C SER A 186 -7.60 18.89 2.56
N GLY A 187 -8.83 19.08 3.05
CA GLY A 187 -9.93 18.15 2.85
C GLY A 187 -10.07 17.12 3.96
N THR A 188 -10.75 16.04 3.62
CA THR A 188 -11.01 14.89 4.51
C THR A 188 -10.27 13.64 4.05
N LYS A 189 -10.17 12.67 4.96
CA LYS A 189 -9.62 11.34 4.71
C LYS A 189 -10.51 10.26 5.32
N LEU A 190 -10.77 9.21 4.56
CA LEU A 190 -11.44 8.00 5.06
C LEU A 190 -10.42 7.07 5.73
N HIS A 191 -10.77 6.60 6.91
CA HIS A 191 -10.00 5.64 7.68
C HIS A 191 -10.74 4.33 7.81
N SER A 192 -10.08 3.24 7.40
CA SER A 192 -10.50 1.86 7.67
C SER A 192 -9.96 1.47 9.04
N VAL A 193 -10.77 1.61 10.07
CA VAL A 193 -10.40 1.30 11.46
C VAL A 193 -10.70 -0.16 11.75
N SER A 194 -9.70 -0.91 12.21
CA SER A 194 -9.78 -2.33 12.53
C SER A 194 -8.83 -2.70 13.68
N GLY A 195 -8.91 -3.95 14.13
CA GLY A 195 -8.09 -4.46 15.22
C GLY A 195 -8.83 -4.43 16.56
N ASP A 196 -8.11 -4.12 17.63
CA ASP A 196 -8.61 -4.23 19.00
C ASP A 196 -9.36 -2.96 19.42
N CYS A 197 -10.58 -2.80 18.89
CA CYS A 197 -11.49 -1.70 19.22
C CYS A 197 -12.96 -2.19 19.21
N GLU A 198 -13.84 -1.47 19.92
CA GLU A 198 -15.26 -1.83 20.02
C GLU A 198 -16.05 -1.57 18.74
N ARG A 199 -15.68 -0.53 18.00
CA ARG A 199 -16.40 -0.05 16.83
C ARG A 199 -15.50 0.00 15.59
N PRO A 200 -15.08 -1.16 15.03
CA PRO A 200 -14.37 -1.17 13.75
C PRO A 200 -15.29 -0.68 12.62
N GLY A 201 -14.72 0.01 11.64
CA GLY A 201 -15.53 0.56 10.54
C GLY A 201 -14.81 1.63 9.74
N ILE A 202 -15.57 2.36 8.92
CA ILE A 202 -15.08 3.50 8.15
C ILE A 202 -15.42 4.78 8.88
N TYR A 203 -14.39 5.59 9.10
CA TYR A 203 -14.45 6.90 9.72
C TYR A 203 -13.96 7.97 8.76
N GLU A 204 -14.61 9.11 8.70
CA GLU A 204 -14.18 10.25 7.92
C GLU A 204 -13.80 11.40 8.84
N TYR A 205 -12.58 11.90 8.69
CA TYR A 205 -12.09 13.06 9.43
C TYR A 205 -11.44 14.08 8.50
N PRO A 206 -11.50 15.38 8.84
CA PRO A 206 -10.60 16.35 8.27
C PRO A 206 -9.14 15.95 8.57
N PHE A 207 -8.22 16.23 7.67
CA PHE A 207 -6.81 16.13 8.00
C PHE A 207 -6.48 16.98 9.22
N GLY A 208 -5.50 16.55 10.01
CA GLY A 208 -5.15 17.17 11.29
C GLY A 208 -5.83 16.53 12.52
N VAL A 209 -6.72 15.54 12.33
CA VAL A 209 -7.24 14.75 13.45
C VAL A 209 -6.08 14.02 14.15
N THR A 210 -6.12 13.93 15.48
CA THR A 210 -5.14 13.18 16.26
C THR A 210 -5.41 11.68 16.24
N ILE A 211 -4.36 10.87 16.40
CA ILE A 211 -4.50 9.43 16.57
C ILE A 211 -5.37 9.11 17.78
N GLU A 212 -5.18 9.84 18.89
CA GLU A 212 -5.96 9.69 20.11
C GLU A 212 -7.47 9.90 19.89
N GLN A 213 -7.86 10.90 19.09
CA GLN A 213 -9.27 11.14 18.76
C GLN A 213 -9.89 9.95 18.01
N ILE A 214 -9.16 9.38 17.05
CA ILE A 214 -9.65 8.20 16.30
C ILE A 214 -9.79 7.00 17.23
N LEU A 215 -8.82 6.77 18.14
CA LEU A 215 -8.86 5.71 19.15
C LEU A 215 -10.07 5.87 20.10
N HIS A 216 -10.30 7.08 20.58
CA HIS A 216 -11.46 7.38 21.42
C HIS A 216 -12.77 7.07 20.68
N ASP A 217 -12.92 7.55 19.45
CA ASP A 217 -14.16 7.41 18.69
C ASP A 217 -14.44 5.96 18.28
N CYS A 218 -13.41 5.13 18.07
CA CYS A 218 -13.61 3.71 17.78
C CYS A 218 -13.72 2.83 19.04
N GLY A 219 -13.60 3.40 20.25
CA GLY A 219 -13.68 2.66 21.51
C GLY A 219 -12.50 1.72 21.69
N ALA A 220 -11.31 2.22 21.44
CA ALA A 220 -10.07 1.44 21.66
C ALA A 220 -9.62 1.63 23.11
N HIS A 221 -9.35 0.50 23.80
CA HIS A 221 -8.90 0.47 25.19
C HIS A 221 -7.56 -0.26 25.29
N ASP A 222 -6.75 0.11 26.28
CA ASP A 222 -5.44 -0.50 26.54
C ASP A 222 -4.53 -0.58 25.29
N THR A 223 -4.64 0.41 24.42
CA THR A 223 -3.91 0.44 23.15
C THR A 223 -2.44 0.70 23.40
N GLN A 224 -1.58 -0.24 22.95
CA GLN A 224 -0.13 -0.05 22.99
C GLN A 224 0.42 0.52 21.67
N ALA A 225 -0.22 0.22 20.54
CA ALA A 225 0.24 0.61 19.22
C ALA A 225 -0.90 0.81 18.23
N VAL A 226 -0.62 1.64 17.21
CA VAL A 226 -1.47 1.80 16.02
C VAL A 226 -0.59 1.73 14.77
N GLN A 227 -0.97 0.88 13.82
CA GLN A 227 -0.38 0.88 12.49
C GLN A 227 -1.22 1.76 11.57
N VAL A 228 -0.70 2.91 11.19
CA VAL A 228 -1.36 3.89 10.32
C VAL A 228 -0.85 3.76 8.90
N GLY A 229 -1.76 3.60 7.94
CA GLY A 229 -1.42 3.41 6.52
C GLY A 229 -1.13 1.96 6.12
N GLY A 230 -1.46 1.00 6.98
CA GLY A 230 -1.19 -0.42 6.76
C GLY A 230 0.27 -0.81 6.97
N PRO A 231 0.68 -2.03 6.61
CA PRO A 231 2.07 -2.50 6.73
C PRO A 231 3.11 -1.58 6.09
N SER A 232 2.76 -0.91 5.00
CA SER A 232 3.63 0.06 4.33
C SER A 232 3.72 1.42 5.03
N GLY A 233 2.88 1.68 6.04
CA GLY A 233 2.78 2.93 6.76
C GLY A 233 3.70 3.03 7.98
N VAL A 234 3.17 3.63 9.06
CA VAL A 234 3.91 3.93 10.29
C VAL A 234 3.28 3.24 11.48
N CYS A 235 4.09 2.58 12.31
CA CYS A 235 3.67 2.02 13.59
C CYS A 235 3.97 3.03 14.71
N LEU A 236 2.95 3.52 15.39
CA LEU A 236 3.05 4.48 16.49
C LEU A 236 2.83 3.78 17.83
N ALA A 237 3.62 4.17 18.84
CA ALA A 237 3.44 3.73 20.22
C ALA A 237 2.57 4.71 21.01
N ALA A 238 2.07 4.31 22.17
CA ALA A 238 1.11 5.09 22.97
C ALA A 238 1.53 6.53 23.26
N HIS A 239 2.81 6.80 23.48
CA HIS A 239 3.34 8.14 23.74
C HIS A 239 3.29 9.08 22.50
N GLU A 240 2.98 8.54 21.32
CA GLU A 240 2.89 9.28 20.06
C GLU A 240 1.43 9.57 19.63
N PHE A 241 0.41 9.16 20.39
CA PHE A 241 -1.00 9.27 19.98
C PHE A 241 -1.51 10.71 19.87
N GLY A 242 -0.77 11.69 20.38
CA GLY A 242 -1.02 13.11 20.14
C GLY A 242 -0.67 13.59 18.73
N ARG A 243 0.02 12.78 17.92
CA ARG A 243 0.38 13.11 16.53
C ARG A 243 -0.86 13.18 15.63
N ARG A 244 -0.73 13.91 14.53
CA ARG A 244 -1.84 14.25 13.64
C ARG A 244 -1.76 13.54 12.31
N VAL A 245 -2.89 13.09 11.82
CA VAL A 245 -3.00 12.55 10.46
C VAL A 245 -2.87 13.68 9.45
N GLY A 246 -1.86 13.60 8.62
CA GLY A 246 -1.55 14.59 7.58
C GLY A 246 -0.25 14.26 6.88
N PHE A 247 -0.04 14.81 5.69
CA PHE A 247 1.20 14.56 4.92
C PHE A 247 2.43 15.18 5.58
N GLU A 248 2.23 16.15 6.43
CA GLU A 248 3.24 16.85 7.21
C GLU A 248 3.66 16.15 8.51
N ASP A 249 2.90 15.14 8.99
CA ASP A 249 3.20 14.43 10.24
C ASP A 249 3.01 12.90 10.09
N VAL A 250 1.75 12.39 10.07
CA VAL A 250 1.44 10.96 9.93
C VAL A 250 0.68 10.74 8.63
N PRO A 251 1.38 10.46 7.52
CA PRO A 251 0.73 10.20 6.24
C PRO A 251 0.01 8.84 6.25
N THR A 252 -1.13 8.76 5.56
CA THR A 252 -1.88 7.52 5.45
C THR A 252 -2.60 7.37 4.12
N ALA A 253 -2.64 6.13 3.62
CA ALA A 253 -3.52 5.73 2.54
C ALA A 253 -4.93 5.34 3.02
N GLY A 254 -5.14 5.23 4.34
CA GLY A 254 -6.47 5.03 4.94
C GLY A 254 -6.60 3.84 5.89
N ALA A 255 -5.64 2.92 5.97
CA ALA A 255 -5.66 1.87 6.99
C ALA A 255 -5.34 2.43 8.39
N PHE A 256 -6.02 1.93 9.41
CA PHE A 256 -5.80 2.27 10.80
C PHE A 256 -6.04 1.02 11.65
N MET A 257 -4.96 0.32 12.03
CA MET A 257 -5.05 -0.93 12.78
C MET A 257 -4.66 -0.71 14.24
N VAL A 258 -5.53 -1.08 15.16
CA VAL A 258 -5.37 -0.90 16.60
C VAL A 258 -4.85 -2.19 17.23
N PHE A 259 -3.82 -2.08 18.08
CA PHE A 259 -3.23 -3.19 18.82
C PHE A 259 -3.22 -2.88 20.32
N ASN A 260 -3.92 -3.69 21.12
CA ASN A 260 -3.93 -3.56 22.56
C ASN A 260 -2.73 -4.29 23.22
N GLN A 261 -2.62 -4.23 24.54
CA GLN A 261 -1.51 -4.83 25.32
C GLN A 261 -1.37 -6.35 25.17
N SER A 262 -2.41 -7.07 24.69
CA SER A 262 -2.34 -8.53 24.48
C SER A 262 -1.56 -8.92 23.22
N ARG A 263 -1.29 -7.97 22.31
CA ARG A 263 -0.59 -8.24 21.05
C ARG A 263 0.92 -8.19 21.23
N ASP A 264 1.60 -9.15 20.63
CA ASP A 264 3.06 -9.12 20.49
C ASP A 264 3.45 -8.34 19.25
N MET A 265 4.03 -7.16 19.41
CA MET A 265 4.37 -6.28 18.28
C MET A 265 5.47 -6.83 17.38
N PHE A 266 6.30 -7.75 17.89
CA PHE A 266 7.22 -8.51 17.06
C PHE A 266 6.46 -9.42 16.08
N GLU A 267 5.45 -10.16 16.56
CA GLU A 267 4.65 -11.05 15.69
C GLU A 267 3.84 -10.26 14.65
N VAL A 268 3.40 -9.05 15.00
CA VAL A 268 2.76 -8.14 14.04
C VAL A 268 3.75 -7.78 12.92
N ALA A 269 4.96 -7.34 13.26
CA ALA A 269 5.99 -7.00 12.27
C ALA A 269 6.42 -8.22 11.44
N ARG A 270 6.52 -9.40 12.07
CA ARG A 270 6.82 -10.66 11.40
C ARG A 270 5.76 -11.02 10.36
N SER A 271 4.48 -10.92 10.73
CA SER A 271 3.36 -11.15 9.80
C SER A 271 3.41 -10.22 8.59
N PHE A 272 3.73 -8.94 8.80
CA PHE A 272 3.88 -7.98 7.71
C PHE A 272 5.11 -8.28 6.83
N SER A 273 6.21 -8.75 7.44
CA SER A 273 7.38 -9.18 6.67
C SER A 273 7.07 -10.34 5.72
N HIS A 274 6.30 -11.32 6.18
CA HIS A 274 5.81 -12.41 5.33
C HIS A 274 4.87 -11.93 4.23
N PHE A 275 3.99 -10.98 4.52
CA PHE A 275 3.13 -10.37 3.51
C PHE A 275 3.97 -9.77 2.38
N PHE A 276 4.98 -8.94 2.68
CA PHE A 276 5.81 -8.34 1.66
C PHE A 276 6.69 -9.34 0.89
N ALA A 277 7.19 -10.39 1.55
CA ALA A 277 7.92 -11.47 0.89
C ALA A 277 7.02 -12.19 -0.14
N HIS A 278 5.75 -12.46 0.22
CA HIS A 278 4.77 -13.09 -0.66
C HIS A 278 4.37 -12.17 -1.83
N GLU A 279 4.17 -10.88 -1.59
CA GLU A 279 3.67 -9.91 -2.57
C GLU A 279 4.77 -9.27 -3.45
N SER A 280 6.03 -9.56 -3.19
CA SER A 280 7.12 -9.09 -4.06
C SER A 280 6.94 -9.57 -5.49
N CYS A 281 6.87 -8.63 -6.44
CA CYS A 281 6.76 -8.99 -7.87
C CYS A 281 8.01 -9.68 -8.43
N GLY A 282 9.13 -9.66 -7.68
CA GLY A 282 10.40 -10.29 -8.06
C GLY A 282 11.21 -9.50 -9.10
N PHE A 283 10.79 -8.32 -9.53
CA PHE A 283 11.47 -7.54 -10.55
C PHE A 283 12.87 -7.08 -10.11
N CYS A 284 12.98 -6.34 -9.02
CA CYS A 284 14.28 -5.84 -8.56
C CYS A 284 14.89 -6.71 -7.45
N THR A 285 16.19 -6.94 -7.54
CA THR A 285 16.92 -7.83 -6.61
C THR A 285 16.81 -7.39 -5.15
N PRO A 286 16.97 -6.10 -4.80
CA PRO A 286 16.88 -5.68 -3.39
C PRO A 286 15.54 -6.05 -2.75
N CYS A 287 14.42 -5.89 -3.44
CA CYS A 287 13.11 -6.29 -2.96
C CYS A 287 12.95 -7.81 -2.92
N ARG A 288 13.19 -8.51 -4.05
CA ARG A 288 13.02 -9.96 -4.16
C ARG A 288 13.80 -10.74 -3.12
N VAL A 289 15.08 -10.37 -2.92
CA VAL A 289 15.95 -11.04 -1.96
C VAL A 289 15.78 -10.48 -0.57
N GLY A 290 15.69 -9.16 -0.42
CA GLY A 290 15.62 -8.49 0.87
C GLY A 290 14.36 -8.85 1.65
N THR A 291 13.18 -8.87 1.03
CA THR A 291 11.94 -9.25 1.73
C THR A 291 11.99 -10.69 2.24
N GLU A 292 12.55 -11.61 1.46
CA GLU A 292 12.71 -13.00 1.86
C GLU A 292 13.73 -13.15 3.01
N LEU A 293 14.86 -12.44 2.95
CA LEU A 293 15.85 -12.44 4.03
C LEU A 293 15.27 -11.87 5.32
N VAL A 294 14.53 -10.77 5.25
CA VAL A 294 13.85 -10.18 6.41
C VAL A 294 12.89 -11.19 7.03
N ALA A 295 12.02 -11.82 6.23
CA ALA A 295 11.06 -12.81 6.73
C ALA A 295 11.78 -13.98 7.43
N ARG A 296 12.83 -14.54 6.82
CA ARG A 296 13.62 -15.64 7.40
C ARG A 296 14.33 -15.23 8.70
N ARG A 297 14.87 -14.00 8.79
CA ARG A 297 15.47 -13.50 10.02
C ARG A 297 14.44 -13.32 11.12
N MET A 298 13.26 -12.80 10.80
CA MET A 298 12.16 -12.72 11.75
C MET A 298 11.71 -14.11 12.24
N ASP A 299 11.68 -15.12 11.35
CA ASP A 299 11.39 -16.51 11.73
C ASP A 299 12.46 -17.09 12.66
N LYS A 300 13.74 -16.83 12.38
CA LYS A 300 14.84 -17.26 13.23
C LYS A 300 14.72 -16.66 14.64
N LEU A 301 14.41 -15.36 14.74
CA LEU A 301 14.15 -14.71 16.02
C LEU A 301 12.93 -15.32 16.73
N ALA A 302 11.83 -15.53 16.00
CA ALA A 302 10.61 -16.14 16.55
C ALA A 302 10.87 -17.52 17.15
N ALA A 303 11.76 -18.30 16.55
CA ALA A 303 12.18 -19.62 17.03
C ALA A 303 13.13 -19.58 18.24
N GLY A 304 13.52 -18.38 18.73
CA GLY A 304 14.43 -18.20 19.84
C GLY A 304 15.92 -18.39 19.52
N PHE A 305 16.29 -18.36 18.23
CA PHE A 305 17.68 -18.50 17.76
C PHE A 305 18.29 -17.15 17.34
N GLY A 306 17.70 -16.05 17.78
CA GLY A 306 18.17 -14.71 17.44
C GLY A 306 19.48 -14.35 18.11
N SER A 307 20.28 -13.51 17.45
CA SER A 307 21.50 -12.92 17.98
C SER A 307 21.54 -11.42 17.68
N LEU A 308 22.44 -10.68 18.31
CA LEU A 308 22.68 -9.27 17.99
C LEU A 308 23.10 -9.06 16.53
N PHE A 309 23.76 -10.07 15.94
CA PHE A 309 24.11 -10.04 14.52
C PHE A 309 22.85 -10.02 13.64
N ASP A 310 21.84 -10.82 13.97
CA ASP A 310 20.58 -10.87 13.22
C ASP A 310 19.83 -9.53 13.27
N GLU A 311 19.87 -8.85 14.44
CA GLU A 311 19.31 -7.49 14.57
C GLU A 311 20.05 -6.48 13.69
N THR A 312 21.39 -6.53 13.68
CA THR A 312 22.20 -5.66 12.82
C THR A 312 21.88 -5.89 11.35
N GLU A 313 21.81 -7.15 10.92
CA GLU A 313 21.47 -7.51 9.54
C GLU A 313 20.05 -7.04 9.14
N LEU A 314 19.06 -7.11 10.05
CA LEU A 314 17.73 -6.57 9.80
C LEU A 314 17.74 -5.05 9.56
N ARG A 315 18.58 -4.30 10.29
CA ARG A 315 18.76 -2.86 10.09
C ARG A 315 19.46 -2.54 8.77
N ASP A 316 20.48 -3.33 8.41
CA ASP A 316 21.20 -3.17 7.16
C ASP A 316 20.30 -3.47 5.95
N LEU A 317 19.49 -4.53 6.03
CA LEU A 317 18.48 -4.85 5.02
C LEU A 317 17.42 -3.76 4.88
N GLU A 318 16.95 -3.19 6.00
CA GLU A 318 16.02 -2.06 5.98
C GLU A 318 16.61 -0.87 5.23
N ALA A 319 17.81 -0.43 5.60
CA ALA A 319 18.49 0.70 4.98
C ALA A 319 18.74 0.45 3.47
N LEU A 320 19.20 -0.76 3.11
CA LEU A 320 19.42 -1.16 1.72
C LEU A 320 18.12 -1.11 0.92
N MET A 321 17.06 -1.75 1.41
CA MET A 321 15.79 -1.84 0.68
C MET A 321 15.14 -0.48 0.51
N HIS A 322 15.15 0.37 1.54
CA HIS A 322 14.60 1.71 1.49
C HIS A 322 15.25 2.55 0.38
N GLY A 323 16.58 2.47 0.22
CA GLY A 323 17.35 3.29 -0.71
C GLY A 323 17.50 2.75 -2.13
N THR A 324 17.29 1.43 -2.36
CA THR A 324 17.68 0.79 -3.62
C THR A 324 16.57 0.05 -4.36
N THR A 325 15.39 -0.10 -3.75
CA THR A 325 14.28 -0.78 -4.40
C THR A 325 13.60 0.10 -5.45
N HIS A 326 13.07 -0.54 -6.48
CA HIS A 326 12.55 0.13 -7.67
C HIS A 326 11.20 0.85 -7.43
N CYS A 327 10.36 0.35 -6.53
CA CYS A 327 9.03 0.91 -6.27
C CYS A 327 8.70 0.99 -4.77
N GLY A 328 7.56 1.62 -4.47
CA GLY A 328 7.09 1.83 -3.10
C GLY A 328 6.92 0.55 -2.29
N LEU A 329 6.59 -0.60 -2.92
CA LEU A 329 6.44 -1.86 -2.21
C LEU A 329 7.74 -2.21 -1.46
N GLY A 330 8.86 -2.29 -2.17
CA GLY A 330 10.13 -2.63 -1.54
C GLY A 330 10.65 -1.57 -0.59
N ALA A 331 10.47 -0.28 -0.93
CA ALA A 331 10.91 0.83 -0.09
C ALA A 331 10.17 0.94 1.25
N SER A 332 8.94 0.43 1.33
CA SER A 332 8.12 0.46 2.55
C SER A 332 7.98 -0.89 3.26
N ALA A 333 8.47 -1.98 2.65
CA ALA A 333 8.30 -3.33 3.17
C ALA A 333 8.86 -3.54 4.59
N THR A 334 9.83 -2.74 4.99
CA THR A 334 10.50 -2.82 6.29
C THR A 334 10.06 -1.75 7.29
N ASN A 335 9.09 -0.89 6.94
CA ASN A 335 8.65 0.20 7.81
C ASN A 335 8.15 -0.30 9.18
N ALA A 336 7.27 -1.30 9.19
CA ALA A 336 6.76 -1.86 10.44
C ALA A 336 7.86 -2.52 11.27
N LEU A 337 8.81 -3.22 10.65
CA LEU A 337 9.99 -3.78 11.30
C LEU A 337 10.82 -2.68 11.97
N ARG A 338 11.21 -1.65 11.20
CA ARG A 338 11.99 -0.51 11.72
C ARG A 338 11.32 0.13 12.92
N ASP A 339 10.03 0.43 12.77
CA ASP A 339 9.26 1.14 13.78
C ASP A 339 9.07 0.31 15.06
N THR A 340 8.76 -0.98 14.94
CA THR A 340 8.56 -1.86 16.10
C THR A 340 9.88 -2.23 16.77
N LEU A 341 10.96 -2.37 16.03
CA LEU A 341 12.30 -2.63 16.57
C LEU A 341 12.79 -1.49 17.49
N VAL A 342 12.37 -0.26 17.19
CA VAL A 342 12.70 0.91 18.02
C VAL A 342 11.74 1.06 19.18
N ARG A 343 10.43 1.01 18.92
CA ARG A 343 9.38 1.34 19.91
C ARG A 343 9.02 0.20 20.85
N PHE A 344 9.23 -1.03 20.41
CA PHE A 344 8.87 -2.26 21.14
C PHE A 344 10.08 -3.18 21.32
N ARG A 345 11.24 -2.60 21.56
CA ARG A 345 12.51 -3.31 21.70
C ARG A 345 12.46 -4.53 22.63
N PRO A 346 11.81 -4.51 23.81
CA PRO A 346 11.72 -5.71 24.67
C PRO A 346 11.07 -6.91 23.99
N ALA A 347 10.18 -6.71 23.00
CA ALA A 347 9.60 -7.80 22.22
C ALA A 347 10.63 -8.53 21.35
N TYR A 348 11.70 -7.86 20.97
CA TYR A 348 12.82 -8.44 20.21
C TYR A 348 13.87 -9.03 21.15
N GLU A 349 14.26 -8.31 22.21
CA GLU A 349 15.32 -8.72 23.14
C GLU A 349 15.05 -10.08 23.79
N LYS A 350 13.80 -10.37 24.17
CA LYS A 350 13.43 -11.68 24.74
C LYS A 350 13.64 -12.87 23.79
N ARG A 351 13.94 -12.61 22.50
CA ARG A 351 14.20 -13.59 21.44
C ARG A 351 15.67 -13.69 21.07
N LEU A 352 16.50 -12.82 21.64
CA LEU A 352 17.94 -12.87 21.45
C LEU A 352 18.53 -13.84 22.46
N GLN A 353 19.47 -14.62 22.01
CA GLN A 353 20.23 -15.52 22.88
C GLN A 353 21.33 -14.75 23.62
N GLU A 354 21.60 -15.17 24.85
CA GLU A 354 22.68 -14.59 25.66
C GLU A 354 24.07 -14.86 25.04
N PRO A 355 25.09 -14.02 25.36
CA PRO A 355 26.47 -14.30 25.04
C PRO A 355 26.90 -15.66 25.60
N GLY A 356 27.31 -16.58 24.78
CA GLY A 356 27.59 -17.98 25.16
C GLY A 356 26.73 -18.99 24.39
N PHE A 357 25.88 -18.50 23.55
CA PHE A 357 25.05 -19.28 22.64
C PHE A 357 25.88 -20.30 21.83
N VAL A 358 25.47 -21.56 21.94
CA VAL A 358 25.95 -22.64 21.05
C VAL A 358 25.00 -22.67 19.83
N ALA A 359 25.55 -22.49 18.63
CA ALA A 359 24.76 -22.54 17.41
C ALA A 359 23.92 -23.82 17.33
N ALA A 360 22.63 -23.69 16.93
CA ALA A 360 21.77 -24.86 16.70
C ALA A 360 22.27 -25.75 15.55
N PHE A 361 23.14 -25.23 14.70
CA PHE A 361 23.81 -25.97 13.64
C PHE A 361 25.12 -26.58 14.16
N ASP A 362 25.12 -27.89 14.30
CA ASP A 362 26.32 -28.67 14.66
C ASP A 362 26.99 -29.16 13.37
N LEU A 363 28.03 -28.43 12.92
CA LEU A 363 28.77 -28.77 11.71
C LEU A 363 29.38 -30.16 11.79
N ASP A 364 29.82 -30.61 12.96
CA ASP A 364 30.40 -31.93 13.14
C ASP A 364 29.36 -33.04 12.95
N ALA A 365 28.16 -32.86 13.50
CA ALA A 365 27.04 -33.78 13.32
C ALA A 365 26.64 -33.86 11.85
N GLU A 366 26.51 -32.73 11.15
CA GLU A 366 26.13 -32.67 9.75
C GLU A 366 27.19 -33.28 8.81
N LEU A 367 28.47 -33.13 9.12
CA LEU A 367 29.55 -33.71 8.34
C LEU A 367 29.86 -35.18 8.69
N ALA A 368 29.35 -35.71 9.77
CA ALA A 368 29.66 -37.06 10.25
C ALA A 368 29.36 -38.14 9.21
N SER A 369 28.31 -38.02 8.41
CA SER A 369 27.93 -38.94 7.36
C SER A 369 28.93 -38.89 6.20
N ALA A 370 29.29 -37.69 5.75
CA ALA A 370 30.27 -37.50 4.66
C ALA A 370 31.68 -37.97 5.06
N ARG A 371 32.12 -37.73 6.28
CA ARG A 371 33.39 -38.20 6.82
C ARG A 371 33.45 -39.73 6.84
N ARG A 372 32.38 -40.40 7.26
CA ARG A 372 32.33 -41.88 7.25
C ARG A 372 32.42 -42.45 5.82
N VAL A 373 31.70 -41.86 4.88
CA VAL A 373 31.67 -42.34 3.49
C VAL A 373 33.03 -42.14 2.78
N THR A 374 33.66 -40.98 3.00
CA THR A 374 34.87 -40.61 2.30
C THR A 374 36.17 -41.10 2.99
N GLY A 375 36.07 -41.50 4.27
CA GLY A 375 37.25 -41.81 5.11
C GLY A 375 38.17 -40.61 5.34
N ARG A 376 37.68 -39.38 5.08
CA ARG A 376 38.45 -38.13 5.23
C ARG A 376 37.92 -37.38 6.43
N ASP A 377 38.86 -37.09 7.34
CA ASP A 377 38.57 -36.25 8.51
C ASP A 377 39.79 -35.36 8.78
N ASP A 378 39.51 -34.11 9.17
CA ASP A 378 40.58 -33.16 9.54
C ASP A 378 40.29 -32.72 10.99
N ALA A 379 41.26 -32.97 11.87
CA ALA A 379 41.17 -32.63 13.29
C ALA A 379 40.94 -31.12 13.50
N LEU A 380 41.39 -30.26 12.59
CA LEU A 380 41.18 -28.81 12.65
C LEU A 380 39.77 -28.38 12.27
N ALA A 381 38.96 -29.28 11.66
CA ALA A 381 37.58 -29.03 11.29
C ALA A 381 36.58 -29.36 12.43
N HIS A 382 37.04 -29.87 13.57
CA HIS A 382 36.24 -30.13 14.73
C HIS A 382 36.19 -28.88 15.62
N LEU A 383 34.96 -28.41 15.94
CA LEU A 383 34.78 -27.35 16.92
C LEU A 383 35.09 -27.91 18.31
N GLU A 384 36.12 -27.38 18.97
CA GLU A 384 36.35 -27.68 20.40
C GLU A 384 35.12 -27.30 21.19
N ARG A 385 34.43 -28.29 21.75
CA ARG A 385 33.37 -28.06 22.74
C ARG A 385 34.08 -27.50 24.01
N ARG A 386 34.08 -26.19 24.15
CA ARG A 386 34.43 -25.57 25.44
C ARG A 386 33.35 -25.96 26.42
N GLY A 387 33.70 -26.85 27.35
CA GLY A 387 32.87 -27.29 28.47
C GLY A 387 32.62 -26.19 29.48
#